data_777e5ab517a7a03e164aef4b93587e23
#
_entry.id   777e5ab517a7a03e164aef4b93587e23
#
_cell.length_a   1.000
_cell.length_b   1.000
_cell.length_c   1.000
_cell.angle_alpha   90.00
_cell.angle_beta   90.00
_cell.angle_gamma   90.00
#
_symmetry.space_group_name_H-M   'P 1'
#
loop_
_entity.id
_entity.type
_entity.pdbx_description
1 polymer ?
#
loop_
_entity_poly.entity_id
_entity_poly.type
_entity_poly.pdbx_seq_one_letter_code
_entity_poly.pdbx_strand_id
1 'polypeptide(L)'
;MRLVPLLRLLGPRPSDTVERACALRARSTERLRLGRIKAVADGSIQGFSARMKWPGYYSGAPNGLWYTAPEVIRACYTLALQRGVLVHTHTNGDEATELALDCMAQALAEVPVPDHRFTLQHCQLADAAQFRRIRALGMCVNLFSNHHFYWGDQHYATTVGPERAERMNACGTALRNGVPFAIHSDAPITPLGPLFTAWCAVNRLTASGRVLGAHECIPVADALRAITLGAAYTLKLDHEIGSIECGKRADLCVLEDDPTAVAPLALKDVRVWGTVLGGRVFDAGSVRAP
;
A
#
# COMPACT_ATOMS: atom_id res chain seq x y z
N MET A 1 0.61 -13.62 -15.32
CA MET A 1 0.70 -12.46 -14.40
C MET A 1 0.19 -11.21 -15.11
N ARG A 2 -0.49 -10.31 -14.39
CA ARG A 2 -0.80 -8.94 -14.84
C ARG A 2 0.12 -7.97 -14.14
N LEU A 3 0.64 -6.99 -14.87
CA LEU A 3 1.60 -6.01 -14.37
C LEU A 3 1.00 -4.61 -14.44
N VAL A 4 1.19 -3.85 -13.37
CA VAL A 4 0.75 -2.45 -13.26
C VAL A 4 1.94 -1.60 -12.79
N PRO A 5 2.94 -1.36 -13.66
CA PRO A 5 4.07 -0.54 -13.30
C PRO A 5 3.67 0.92 -13.15
N LEU A 6 4.30 1.59 -12.19
CA LEU A 6 4.14 3.01 -11.96
C LEU A 6 5.40 3.75 -12.40
N LEU A 7 5.22 4.80 -13.20
CA LEU A 7 6.30 5.67 -13.64
C LEU A 7 6.78 6.52 -12.47
N ARG A 8 8.05 6.43 -12.11
CA ARG A 8 8.58 7.24 -11.02
C ARG A 8 8.60 8.72 -11.37
N LEU A 9 8.09 9.55 -10.46
CA LEU A 9 8.23 11.00 -10.52
C LEU A 9 9.70 11.35 -10.27
N LEU A 10 10.34 11.95 -11.24
CA LEU A 10 11.76 12.34 -11.20
C LEU A 10 11.93 13.79 -11.65
N GLY A 11 12.85 14.47 -10.96
CA GLY A 11 13.20 15.87 -11.28
C GLY A 11 12.14 16.90 -10.86
N PRO A 12 12.43 18.17 -11.13
CA PRO A 12 11.63 19.30 -10.65
C PRO A 12 10.39 19.60 -11.51
N ARG A 13 10.25 18.96 -12.68
CA ARG A 13 9.14 19.21 -13.62
C ARG A 13 8.14 18.06 -13.64
N PRO A 14 7.09 18.09 -12.81
CA PRO A 14 6.09 17.02 -12.78
C PRO A 14 5.28 16.91 -14.09
N SER A 15 5.18 18.00 -14.88
CA SER A 15 4.53 18.00 -16.20
C SER A 15 5.09 16.91 -17.12
N ASP A 16 6.43 16.79 -17.21
CA ASP A 16 7.09 15.83 -18.09
C ASP A 16 6.69 14.38 -17.73
N THR A 17 6.60 14.10 -16.41
CA THR A 17 6.19 12.79 -15.92
C THR A 17 4.71 12.51 -16.19
N VAL A 18 3.84 13.48 -15.97
CA VAL A 18 2.39 13.36 -16.22
C VAL A 18 2.12 13.17 -17.71
N GLU A 19 2.74 13.95 -18.59
CA GLU A 19 2.60 13.81 -20.05
C GLU A 19 3.10 12.43 -20.52
N ARG A 20 4.23 11.97 -20.02
CA ARG A 20 4.75 10.64 -20.32
C ARG A 20 3.81 9.54 -19.82
N ALA A 21 3.21 9.69 -18.65
CA ALA A 21 2.21 8.75 -18.13
C ALA A 21 0.97 8.70 -19.05
N CYS A 22 0.49 9.85 -19.51
CA CYS A 22 -0.62 9.92 -20.48
C CYS A 22 -0.27 9.20 -21.79
N ALA A 23 0.91 9.45 -22.36
CA ALA A 23 1.36 8.80 -23.58
C ALA A 23 1.51 7.28 -23.42
N LEU A 24 2.03 6.83 -22.27
CA LEU A 24 2.16 5.40 -21.98
C LEU A 24 0.83 4.69 -21.82
N ARG A 25 -0.24 5.37 -21.35
CA ARG A 25 -1.56 4.77 -21.16
C ARG A 25 -2.10 4.12 -22.44
N ALA A 26 -1.92 4.76 -23.61
CA ALA A 26 -2.33 4.23 -24.90
C ALA A 26 -1.62 2.94 -25.30
N ARG A 27 -0.48 2.63 -24.68
CA ARG A 27 0.31 1.40 -24.90
C ARG A 27 -0.05 0.27 -23.92
N SER A 28 -1.08 0.45 -23.10
CA SER A 28 -1.54 -0.60 -22.19
C SER A 28 -2.10 -1.78 -22.98
N THR A 29 -1.87 -2.98 -22.45
CA THR A 29 -2.44 -4.21 -22.97
C THR A 29 -3.31 -4.86 -21.89
N GLU A 30 -3.92 -5.98 -22.21
CA GLU A 30 -4.67 -6.76 -21.22
C GLU A 30 -3.83 -7.14 -19.98
N ARG A 31 -2.54 -7.44 -20.18
CA ARG A 31 -1.63 -7.91 -19.12
C ARG A 31 -0.67 -6.84 -18.59
N LEU A 32 -0.59 -5.69 -19.24
CA LEU A 32 0.32 -4.61 -18.87
C LEU A 32 -0.47 -3.29 -18.83
N ARG A 33 -0.68 -2.74 -17.64
CA ARG A 33 -1.43 -1.49 -17.44
C ARG A 33 -0.46 -0.37 -17.12
N LEU A 34 -0.26 0.53 -18.06
CA LEU A 34 0.66 1.67 -17.98
C LEU A 34 -0.09 2.98 -17.66
N GLY A 35 0.67 4.07 -17.43
CA GLY A 35 0.10 5.41 -17.31
C GLY A 35 -0.31 5.78 -15.88
N ARG A 36 0.40 5.27 -14.89
CA ARG A 36 0.28 5.63 -13.46
C ARG A 36 1.61 6.15 -12.95
N ILE A 37 1.59 6.92 -11.87
CA ILE A 37 2.78 7.59 -11.32
C ILE A 37 3.07 7.10 -9.90
N LYS A 38 4.35 6.95 -9.57
CA LYS A 38 4.88 6.76 -8.21
C LYS A 38 5.67 8.00 -7.80
N ALA A 39 5.16 8.75 -6.83
CA ALA A 39 5.91 9.78 -6.12
C ALA A 39 6.55 9.18 -4.85
N VAL A 40 7.66 9.79 -4.39
CA VAL A 40 8.37 9.36 -3.17
C VAL A 40 8.58 10.60 -2.31
N ALA A 41 7.84 10.74 -1.22
CA ALA A 41 7.92 11.90 -0.35
C ALA A 41 9.14 11.85 0.57
N ASP A 42 9.32 10.74 1.27
CA ASP A 42 10.40 10.53 2.26
C ASP A 42 11.09 9.18 2.06
N GLY A 43 11.96 8.81 2.99
CA GLY A 43 12.69 7.55 2.98
C GLY A 43 12.06 6.48 3.88
N SER A 44 12.91 5.60 4.44
CA SER A 44 12.51 4.45 5.26
C SER A 44 12.73 4.70 6.76
N ILE A 45 11.91 4.05 7.60
CA ILE A 45 12.03 4.15 9.07
C ILE A 45 13.33 3.49 9.52
N GLN A 46 13.59 2.25 9.07
CA GLN A 46 14.79 1.49 9.43
C GLN A 46 16.10 2.12 8.94
N GLY A 47 16.03 2.96 7.90
CA GLY A 47 17.17 3.71 7.36
C GLY A 47 17.29 5.13 7.91
N PHE A 48 16.50 5.49 8.92
CA PHE A 48 16.48 6.82 9.54
C PHE A 48 16.31 7.97 8.53
N SER A 49 15.60 7.72 7.45
CA SER A 49 15.37 8.68 6.36
C SER A 49 13.88 9.03 6.16
N ALA A 50 12.97 8.43 6.92
CA ALA A 50 11.58 8.84 6.99
C ALA A 50 11.41 10.18 7.72
N ARG A 51 10.47 11.01 7.25
CA ARG A 51 10.15 12.32 7.85
C ARG A 51 9.15 12.15 8.99
N MET A 52 9.61 12.44 10.21
CA MET A 52 8.88 12.24 11.45
C MET A 52 8.41 13.57 12.03
N LYS A 53 7.15 13.64 12.48
CA LYS A 53 6.67 14.72 13.34
C LYS A 53 7.47 14.73 14.65
N TRP A 54 7.50 15.88 15.31
CA TRP A 54 8.07 15.99 16.66
C TRP A 54 7.51 14.88 17.57
N PRO A 55 8.29 14.26 18.43
CA PRO A 55 9.71 14.51 18.77
C PRO A 55 10.73 13.86 17.82
N GLY A 56 10.37 13.33 16.67
CA GLY A 56 11.31 12.68 15.75
C GLY A 56 11.54 11.19 16.06
N TYR A 57 12.74 10.70 15.79
CA TYR A 57 13.12 9.33 16.08
C TYR A 57 13.34 9.12 17.58
N TYR A 58 12.90 7.97 18.10
CA TYR A 58 13.01 7.61 19.51
C TYR A 58 14.48 7.52 19.98
N SER A 59 15.38 7.12 19.09
CA SER A 59 16.83 7.10 19.32
C SER A 59 17.49 8.49 19.37
N GLY A 60 16.76 9.56 19.05
CA GLY A 60 17.33 10.90 18.88
C GLY A 60 18.07 11.11 17.55
N ALA A 61 17.99 10.17 16.61
CA ALA A 61 18.58 10.35 15.29
C ALA A 61 17.97 11.59 14.58
N PRO A 62 18.74 12.27 13.71
CA PRO A 62 18.24 13.39 12.90
C PRO A 62 17.01 12.98 12.09
N ASN A 63 16.09 13.94 11.87
CA ASN A 63 14.91 13.70 11.05
C ASN A 63 15.32 13.40 9.60
N GLY A 64 14.47 12.64 8.89
CA GLY A 64 14.71 12.22 7.53
C GLY A 64 14.69 13.36 6.50
N LEU A 65 14.76 13.01 5.23
CA LEU A 65 14.86 13.93 4.10
C LEU A 65 13.61 13.88 3.23
N TRP A 66 13.31 14.99 2.57
CA TRP A 66 12.39 15.01 1.44
C TRP A 66 13.07 14.46 0.19
N TYR A 67 12.58 13.34 -0.35
CA TYR A 67 13.06 12.78 -1.63
C TYR A 67 12.46 13.49 -2.83
N THR A 68 11.25 14.02 -2.66
CA THR A 68 10.61 14.92 -3.63
C THR A 68 10.18 16.18 -2.88
N ALA A 69 10.50 17.32 -3.41
CA ALA A 69 10.14 18.60 -2.82
C ALA A 69 8.61 18.75 -2.71
N PRO A 70 8.10 19.33 -1.62
CA PRO A 70 6.66 19.48 -1.38
C PRO A 70 5.89 20.13 -2.54
N GLU A 71 6.45 21.18 -3.11
CA GLU A 71 5.87 21.91 -4.24
C GLU A 71 5.77 21.06 -5.51
N VAL A 72 6.72 20.13 -5.72
CA VAL A 72 6.71 19.19 -6.85
C VAL A 72 5.62 18.13 -6.66
N ILE A 73 5.42 17.64 -5.43
CA ILE A 73 4.32 16.71 -5.10
C ILE A 73 2.99 17.39 -5.36
N ARG A 74 2.78 18.62 -4.85
CA ARG A 74 1.54 19.38 -5.05
C ARG A 74 1.25 19.59 -6.54
N ALA A 75 2.22 20.10 -7.29
CA ALA A 75 2.07 20.33 -8.73
C ALA A 75 1.79 19.02 -9.49
N CYS A 76 2.43 17.91 -9.10
CA CYS A 76 2.14 16.59 -9.67
C CYS A 76 0.69 16.17 -9.40
N TYR A 77 0.16 16.37 -8.19
CA TYR A 77 -1.21 16.03 -7.85
C TYR A 77 -2.21 16.85 -8.67
N THR A 78 -2.05 18.18 -8.74
CA THR A 78 -2.93 19.04 -9.52
C THR A 78 -2.95 18.63 -11.00
N LEU A 79 -1.76 18.47 -11.63
CA LEU A 79 -1.66 18.05 -13.03
C LEU A 79 -2.22 16.65 -13.27
N ALA A 80 -1.96 15.73 -12.35
CA ALA A 80 -2.45 14.35 -12.46
C ALA A 80 -3.98 14.28 -12.34
N LEU A 81 -4.61 15.08 -11.46
CA LEU A 81 -6.07 15.21 -11.37
C LEU A 81 -6.65 15.75 -12.68
N GLN A 82 -6.07 16.83 -13.24
CA GLN A 82 -6.50 17.41 -14.53
C GLN A 82 -6.46 16.40 -15.68
N ARG A 83 -5.49 15.49 -15.66
CA ARG A 83 -5.24 14.52 -16.74
C ARG A 83 -5.82 13.12 -16.44
N GLY A 84 -6.50 12.94 -15.30
CA GLY A 84 -7.03 11.65 -14.86
C GLY A 84 -5.93 10.58 -14.70
N VAL A 85 -4.72 10.96 -14.28
CA VAL A 85 -3.59 10.05 -14.01
C VAL A 85 -3.60 9.65 -12.55
N LEU A 86 -3.57 8.36 -12.26
CA LEU A 86 -3.51 7.84 -10.90
C LEU A 86 -2.09 8.01 -10.31
N VAL A 87 -2.01 8.51 -9.08
CA VAL A 87 -0.74 8.68 -8.37
C VAL A 87 -0.73 7.86 -7.08
N HIS A 88 0.36 7.12 -6.88
CA HIS A 88 0.69 6.47 -5.61
C HIS A 88 1.91 7.17 -5.00
N THR A 89 1.79 7.61 -3.75
CA THR A 89 2.85 8.37 -3.07
C THR A 89 3.39 7.57 -1.89
N HIS A 90 4.68 7.31 -1.91
CA HIS A 90 5.38 6.72 -0.77
C HIS A 90 5.42 7.72 0.39
N THR A 91 4.94 7.30 1.53
CA THR A 91 5.02 8.02 2.81
C THR A 91 5.26 7.01 3.93
N ASN A 92 6.37 7.12 4.65
CA ASN A 92 6.65 6.27 5.81
C ASN A 92 6.44 7.03 7.13
N GLY A 93 7.00 8.23 7.22
CA GLY A 93 6.81 9.08 8.39
C GLY A 93 5.45 9.76 8.43
N ASP A 94 5.02 10.10 9.63
CA ASP A 94 3.78 10.82 9.87
C ASP A 94 3.84 12.28 9.37
N GLU A 95 5.03 12.91 9.34
CA GLU A 95 5.23 14.22 8.72
C GLU A 95 5.07 14.15 7.19
N ALA A 96 5.62 13.11 6.56
CA ALA A 96 5.48 12.90 5.12
C ALA A 96 4.03 12.61 4.72
N THR A 97 3.32 11.86 5.56
CA THR A 97 1.87 11.63 5.39
C THR A 97 1.09 12.95 5.47
N GLU A 98 1.38 13.78 6.46
CA GLU A 98 0.73 15.10 6.61
C GLU A 98 0.93 15.97 5.39
N LEU A 99 2.18 16.09 4.93
CA LEU A 99 2.50 16.84 3.71
C LEU A 99 1.69 16.36 2.50
N ALA A 100 1.64 15.04 2.28
CA ALA A 100 0.88 14.47 1.16
C ALA A 100 -0.62 14.82 1.24
N LEU A 101 -1.20 14.83 2.47
CA LEU A 101 -2.58 15.23 2.70
C LEU A 101 -2.81 16.73 2.43
N ASP A 102 -1.87 17.58 2.82
CA ASP A 102 -1.95 19.03 2.56
C ASP A 102 -1.85 19.32 1.07
N CYS A 103 -0.92 18.66 0.37
CA CYS A 103 -0.81 18.73 -1.09
C CYS A 103 -2.11 18.29 -1.78
N MET A 104 -2.74 17.22 -1.29
CA MET A 104 -4.00 16.72 -1.88
C MET A 104 -5.15 17.69 -1.62
N ALA A 105 -5.27 18.22 -0.40
CA ALA A 105 -6.31 19.19 -0.07
C ALA A 105 -6.23 20.42 -0.99
N GLN A 106 -5.02 20.96 -1.20
CA GLN A 106 -4.79 22.09 -2.11
C GLN A 106 -5.11 21.73 -3.57
N ALA A 107 -4.64 20.56 -4.04
CA ALA A 107 -4.90 20.11 -5.40
C ALA A 107 -6.40 19.90 -5.69
N LEU A 108 -7.15 19.37 -4.73
CA LEU A 108 -8.60 19.18 -4.85
C LEU A 108 -9.39 20.50 -4.79
N ALA A 109 -8.86 21.52 -4.08
CA ALA A 109 -9.45 22.85 -4.10
C ALA A 109 -9.33 23.51 -5.49
N GLU A 110 -8.24 23.22 -6.22
CA GLU A 110 -8.02 23.70 -7.58
C GLU A 110 -8.76 22.84 -8.63
N VAL A 111 -8.75 21.51 -8.44
CA VAL A 111 -9.28 20.52 -9.40
C VAL A 111 -10.09 19.47 -8.65
N PRO A 112 -11.38 19.73 -8.38
CA PRO A 112 -12.24 18.80 -7.65
C PRO A 112 -12.55 17.56 -8.49
N VAL A 113 -12.08 16.38 -8.02
CA VAL A 113 -12.32 15.07 -8.65
C VAL A 113 -12.81 14.10 -7.57
N PRO A 114 -14.07 13.64 -7.61
CA PRO A 114 -14.66 12.84 -6.52
C PRO A 114 -14.07 11.43 -6.40
N ASP A 115 -13.64 10.80 -7.47
CA ASP A 115 -13.13 9.42 -7.49
C ASP A 115 -11.70 9.37 -8.07
N HIS A 116 -10.77 10.08 -7.45
CA HIS A 116 -9.37 10.06 -7.89
C HIS A 116 -8.58 8.84 -7.40
N ARG A 117 -8.87 8.32 -6.19
CA ARG A 117 -8.23 7.16 -5.52
C ARG A 117 -6.71 7.29 -5.42
N PHE A 118 -6.17 8.50 -5.27
CA PHE A 118 -4.73 8.63 -5.02
C PHE A 118 -4.37 7.89 -3.74
N THR A 119 -3.28 7.12 -3.78
CA THR A 119 -2.97 6.13 -2.75
C THR A 119 -1.67 6.48 -2.04
N LEU A 120 -1.69 6.49 -0.71
CA LEU A 120 -0.47 6.55 0.08
C LEU A 120 0.09 5.13 0.22
N GLN A 121 1.32 4.95 -0.24
CA GLN A 121 2.04 3.68 -0.14
C GLN A 121 2.78 3.62 1.19
N HIS A 122 2.76 2.47 1.81
CA HIS A 122 3.29 2.17 3.13
C HIS A 122 2.51 2.87 4.24
N CYS A 123 2.42 4.22 4.23
CA CYS A 123 1.64 5.00 5.20
C CYS A 123 1.86 4.53 6.65
N GLN A 124 3.15 4.21 6.97
CA GLN A 124 3.49 3.33 8.09
C GLN A 124 3.17 3.92 9.45
N LEU A 125 3.41 5.22 9.64
CA LEU A 125 3.25 5.88 10.93
C LEU A 125 2.06 6.85 10.99
N ALA A 126 1.16 6.81 10.02
CA ALA A 126 -0.03 7.63 10.03
C ALA A 126 -0.85 7.42 11.32
N ASP A 127 -1.31 8.51 11.89
CA ASP A 127 -2.17 8.52 13.08
C ASP A 127 -3.67 8.51 12.71
N ALA A 128 -4.52 8.33 13.72
CA ALA A 128 -5.97 8.26 13.53
C ALA A 128 -6.56 9.56 12.93
N ALA A 129 -5.97 10.72 13.21
CA ALA A 129 -6.43 12.00 12.63
C ALA A 129 -6.11 12.05 11.14
N GLN A 130 -4.93 11.55 10.75
CA GLN A 130 -4.52 11.44 9.37
C GLN A 130 -5.39 10.44 8.60
N PHE A 131 -5.76 9.29 9.18
CA PHE A 131 -6.71 8.36 8.56
C PHE A 131 -8.09 8.99 8.31
N ARG A 132 -8.59 9.81 9.24
CA ARG A 132 -9.83 10.58 9.02
C ARG A 132 -9.69 11.57 7.85
N ARG A 133 -8.54 12.26 7.75
CA ARG A 133 -8.23 13.16 6.60
C ARG A 133 -8.12 12.39 5.29
N ILE A 134 -7.44 11.24 5.28
CA ILE A 134 -7.35 10.34 4.11
C ILE A 134 -8.75 10.01 3.60
N ARG A 135 -9.65 9.61 4.51
CA ARG A 135 -11.05 9.29 4.17
C ARG A 135 -11.78 10.51 3.61
N ALA A 136 -11.67 11.66 4.26
CA ALA A 136 -12.34 12.90 3.85
C ALA A 136 -11.88 13.40 2.49
N LEU A 137 -10.60 13.21 2.16
CA LEU A 137 -10.02 13.57 0.86
C LEU A 137 -10.25 12.52 -0.23
N GLY A 138 -10.95 11.42 0.02
CA GLY A 138 -11.18 10.35 -0.96
C GLY A 138 -9.92 9.57 -1.38
N MET A 139 -8.87 9.63 -0.57
CA MET A 139 -7.63 8.89 -0.79
C MET A 139 -7.74 7.44 -0.32
N CYS A 140 -6.83 6.61 -0.81
CA CYS A 140 -6.64 5.23 -0.39
C CYS A 140 -5.28 5.05 0.30
N VAL A 141 -5.09 3.91 0.97
CA VAL A 141 -3.79 3.51 1.50
C VAL A 141 -3.42 2.09 1.03
N ASN A 142 -2.13 1.83 0.91
CA ASN A 142 -1.59 0.49 0.68
C ASN A 142 -0.52 0.24 1.74
N LEU A 143 -0.90 -0.49 2.81
CA LEU A 143 -0.13 -0.61 4.04
C LEU A 143 0.92 -1.74 3.94
N PHE A 144 2.12 -1.49 4.48
CA PHE A 144 3.21 -2.46 4.45
C PHE A 144 3.13 -3.45 5.62
N SER A 145 2.19 -4.40 5.57
CA SER A 145 1.90 -5.31 6.69
C SER A 145 3.08 -6.19 7.10
N ASN A 146 3.92 -6.63 6.15
CA ASN A 146 5.08 -7.47 6.49
C ASN A 146 6.12 -6.73 7.33
N HIS A 147 6.13 -5.39 7.29
CA HIS A 147 7.20 -4.59 7.89
C HIS A 147 7.32 -4.83 9.41
N HIS A 148 6.20 -4.89 10.12
CA HIS A 148 6.26 -5.09 11.58
C HIS A 148 6.75 -6.49 11.97
N PHE A 149 6.61 -7.51 11.10
CA PHE A 149 7.20 -8.81 11.38
C PHE A 149 8.73 -8.73 11.37
N TYR A 150 9.32 -8.13 10.35
CA TYR A 150 10.78 -8.12 10.18
C TYR A 150 11.49 -7.07 11.03
N TRP A 151 10.88 -5.90 11.27
CA TRP A 151 11.53 -4.77 11.96
C TRP A 151 10.77 -4.29 13.19
N GLY A 152 9.63 -4.89 13.53
CA GLY A 152 8.77 -4.42 14.61
C GLY A 152 9.45 -4.35 15.96
N ASP A 153 10.26 -5.35 16.31
CA ASP A 153 11.01 -5.37 17.56
C ASP A 153 12.04 -4.23 17.62
N GLN A 154 12.75 -3.99 16.53
CA GLN A 154 13.70 -2.88 16.43
C GLN A 154 13.02 -1.53 16.46
N HIS A 155 11.87 -1.40 15.79
CA HIS A 155 11.08 -0.17 15.82
C HIS A 155 10.57 0.14 17.22
N TYR A 156 10.08 -0.88 17.93
CA TYR A 156 9.64 -0.75 19.31
C TYR A 156 10.77 -0.30 20.24
N ALA A 157 11.94 -0.94 20.14
CA ALA A 157 13.04 -0.72 21.07
C ALA A 157 13.87 0.54 20.76
N THR A 158 14.04 0.90 19.48
CA THR A 158 15.10 1.83 19.06
C THR A 158 14.63 2.96 18.15
N THR A 159 13.87 2.68 17.08
CA THR A 159 13.67 3.69 16.03
C THR A 159 12.53 4.65 16.30
N VAL A 160 11.33 4.14 16.60
CA VAL A 160 10.13 4.97 16.77
C VAL A 160 9.54 4.90 18.18
N GLY A 161 10.00 3.96 19.00
CA GLY A 161 9.54 3.72 20.35
C GLY A 161 8.20 2.98 20.43
N PRO A 162 7.79 2.54 21.65
CA PRO A 162 6.62 1.69 21.86
C PRO A 162 5.34 2.23 21.24
N GLU A 163 4.98 3.47 21.56
CA GLU A 163 3.72 4.09 21.14
C GLU A 163 3.53 4.10 19.62
N ARG A 164 4.54 4.56 18.89
CA ARG A 164 4.48 4.60 17.42
C ARG A 164 4.58 3.23 16.78
N ALA A 165 5.38 2.35 17.36
CA ALA A 165 5.52 0.99 16.86
C ALA A 165 4.21 0.21 16.97
N GLU A 166 3.47 0.33 18.06
CA GLU A 166 2.18 -0.34 18.25
C GLU A 166 1.10 0.12 17.28
N ARG A 167 1.13 1.38 16.84
CA ARG A 167 0.14 1.91 15.87
C ARG A 167 0.61 1.84 14.41
N MET A 168 1.84 1.42 14.11
CA MET A 168 2.35 1.39 12.74
C MET A 168 1.57 0.41 11.84
N ASN A 169 1.53 0.70 10.53
CA ASN A 169 0.80 -0.11 9.54
C ASN A 169 -0.65 -0.38 9.98
N ALA A 170 -1.39 0.66 10.29
CA ALA A 170 -2.63 0.69 11.05
C ALA A 170 -3.84 0.17 10.25
N CYS A 171 -3.89 -1.14 9.96
CA CYS A 171 -4.97 -1.78 9.21
C CYS A 171 -6.32 -1.67 9.95
N GLY A 172 -6.33 -1.87 11.27
CA GLY A 172 -7.54 -1.74 12.10
C GLY A 172 -8.09 -0.32 12.09
N THR A 173 -7.21 0.67 12.19
CA THR A 173 -7.60 2.09 12.09
C THR A 173 -8.13 2.45 10.69
N ALA A 174 -7.51 1.95 9.61
CA ALA A 174 -8.03 2.13 8.25
C ALA A 174 -9.44 1.55 8.11
N LEU A 175 -9.65 0.32 8.60
CA LEU A 175 -10.95 -0.37 8.57
C LEU A 175 -12.02 0.42 9.36
N ARG A 176 -11.74 0.78 10.61
CA ARG A 176 -12.69 1.53 11.48
C ARG A 176 -13.07 2.91 10.93
N ASN A 177 -12.17 3.56 10.18
CA ASN A 177 -12.45 4.85 9.54
C ASN A 177 -13.04 4.72 8.12
N GLY A 178 -13.29 3.52 7.62
CA GLY A 178 -13.81 3.28 6.28
C GLY A 178 -12.89 3.77 5.16
N VAL A 179 -11.57 3.81 5.41
CA VAL A 179 -10.58 4.15 4.40
C VAL A 179 -10.39 2.94 3.48
N PRO A 180 -10.55 3.08 2.16
CA PRO A 180 -10.22 1.99 1.23
C PRO A 180 -8.74 1.66 1.31
N PHE A 181 -8.41 0.38 1.56
CA PHE A 181 -7.03 -0.02 1.73
C PHE A 181 -6.67 -1.33 1.07
N ALA A 182 -5.39 -1.45 0.74
CA ALA A 182 -4.70 -2.67 0.37
C ALA A 182 -3.56 -2.93 1.36
N ILE A 183 -3.00 -4.12 1.31
CA ILE A 183 -1.78 -4.48 2.03
C ILE A 183 -0.77 -5.10 1.07
N HIS A 184 0.52 -4.90 1.33
CA HIS A 184 1.61 -5.38 0.46
C HIS A 184 2.84 -5.84 1.24
N SER A 185 3.73 -6.55 0.53
CA SER A 185 5.00 -7.05 1.03
C SER A 185 6.20 -6.17 0.69
N ASP A 186 6.04 -5.21 -0.23
CA ASP A 186 7.12 -4.40 -0.79
C ASP A 186 8.29 -5.24 -1.35
N ALA A 187 7.96 -6.33 -2.04
CA ALA A 187 9.00 -7.20 -2.62
C ALA A 187 9.92 -6.43 -3.58
N PRO A 188 11.25 -6.61 -3.51
CA PRO A 188 12.00 -7.64 -2.78
C PRO A 188 12.45 -7.25 -1.34
N ILE A 189 11.94 -6.13 -0.79
CA ILE A 189 12.29 -5.70 0.59
C ILE A 189 11.89 -6.78 1.60
N THR A 190 10.70 -7.37 1.44
CA THR A 190 10.32 -8.63 2.08
C THR A 190 9.87 -9.63 1.03
N PRO A 191 9.86 -10.94 1.31
CA PRO A 191 9.44 -11.94 0.36
C PRO A 191 8.02 -11.70 -0.17
N LEU A 192 7.80 -12.01 -1.45
CA LEU A 192 6.49 -11.99 -2.07
C LEU A 192 5.66 -13.18 -1.58
N GLY A 193 4.63 -12.93 -0.79
CA GLY A 193 3.74 -13.95 -0.25
C GLY A 193 2.43 -13.33 0.23
N PRO A 194 1.38 -13.24 -0.63
CA PRO A 194 0.14 -12.55 -0.26
C PRO A 194 -0.53 -13.10 1.00
N LEU A 195 -0.55 -14.43 1.20
CA LEU A 195 -1.11 -15.04 2.41
C LEU A 195 -0.28 -14.71 3.66
N PHE A 196 1.05 -14.64 3.54
CA PHE A 196 1.91 -14.17 4.63
C PHE A 196 1.66 -12.69 4.93
N THR A 197 1.43 -11.86 3.91
CA THR A 197 1.07 -10.45 4.09
C THR A 197 -0.27 -10.31 4.83
N ALA A 198 -1.27 -11.12 4.47
CA ALA A 198 -2.55 -11.19 5.19
C ALA A 198 -2.37 -11.67 6.62
N TRP A 199 -1.57 -12.73 6.84
CA TRP A 199 -1.23 -13.26 8.16
C TRP A 199 -0.60 -12.20 9.07
N CYS A 200 0.31 -11.37 8.53
CA CYS A 200 0.89 -10.25 9.26
C CYS A 200 -0.18 -9.26 9.73
N ALA A 201 -1.12 -8.88 8.88
CA ALA A 201 -2.18 -7.95 9.24
C ALA A 201 -3.18 -8.52 10.27
N VAL A 202 -3.42 -9.84 10.22
CA VAL A 202 -4.33 -10.54 11.14
C VAL A 202 -3.70 -10.74 12.53
N ASN A 203 -2.45 -11.17 12.59
CA ASN A 203 -1.82 -11.61 13.85
C ASN A 203 -0.90 -10.56 14.47
N ARG A 204 -0.34 -9.66 13.67
CA ARG A 204 0.59 -8.59 14.07
C ARG A 204 1.78 -9.07 14.91
N LEU A 205 2.25 -10.28 14.64
CA LEU A 205 3.42 -10.83 15.30
C LEU A 205 4.71 -10.26 14.71
N THR A 206 5.65 -9.92 15.58
CA THR A 206 7.04 -9.67 15.21
C THR A 206 7.80 -10.99 15.10
N ALA A 207 9.04 -10.95 14.60
CA ALA A 207 9.90 -12.14 14.54
C ALA A 207 10.21 -12.76 15.91
N SER A 208 10.19 -11.98 17.00
CA SER A 208 10.33 -12.49 18.37
C SER A 208 9.05 -13.06 18.97
N GLY A 209 7.92 -12.99 18.25
CA GLY A 209 6.61 -13.44 18.74
C GLY A 209 5.84 -12.39 19.55
N ARG A 210 6.27 -11.14 19.61
CA ARG A 210 5.52 -10.04 20.21
C ARG A 210 4.31 -9.72 19.34
N VAL A 211 3.13 -9.57 19.96
CA VAL A 211 1.98 -8.93 19.29
C VAL A 211 2.17 -7.42 19.34
N LEU A 212 2.39 -6.80 18.18
CA LEU A 212 2.68 -5.37 18.08
C LEU A 212 1.40 -4.60 17.74
N GLY A 213 0.75 -4.02 18.77
CA GLY A 213 -0.49 -3.26 18.62
C GLY A 213 -1.70 -4.13 18.27
N ALA A 214 -2.16 -4.96 19.21
CA ALA A 214 -3.30 -5.86 19.02
C ALA A 214 -4.58 -5.18 18.53
N HIS A 215 -4.77 -3.91 18.84
CA HIS A 215 -5.90 -3.09 18.39
C HIS A 215 -5.92 -2.80 16.88
N GLU A 216 -4.82 -3.07 16.20
CA GLU A 216 -4.68 -2.92 14.74
C GLU A 216 -4.81 -4.26 13.99
N CYS A 217 -5.01 -5.38 14.69
CA CYS A 217 -5.39 -6.65 14.06
C CYS A 217 -6.71 -6.51 13.30
N ILE A 218 -6.80 -7.16 12.15
CA ILE A 218 -8.02 -7.20 11.34
C ILE A 218 -8.50 -8.65 11.15
N PRO A 219 -9.80 -8.86 10.90
CA PRO A 219 -10.31 -10.20 10.57
C PRO A 219 -9.68 -10.78 9.32
N VAL A 220 -9.60 -12.13 9.25
CA VAL A 220 -9.06 -12.84 8.07
C VAL A 220 -9.76 -12.41 6.77
N ALA A 221 -11.09 -12.29 6.79
CA ALA A 221 -11.88 -11.89 5.62
C ALA A 221 -11.47 -10.49 5.09
N ASP A 222 -11.21 -9.53 6.00
CA ASP A 222 -10.77 -8.19 5.62
C ASP A 222 -9.33 -8.19 5.09
N ALA A 223 -8.45 -9.03 5.66
CA ALA A 223 -7.09 -9.18 5.16
C ALA A 223 -7.06 -9.82 3.77
N LEU A 224 -7.88 -10.84 3.52
CA LEU A 224 -8.05 -11.44 2.18
C LEU A 224 -8.62 -10.43 1.17
N ARG A 225 -9.61 -9.63 1.60
CA ARG A 225 -10.13 -8.54 0.78
C ARG A 225 -9.04 -7.50 0.45
N ALA A 226 -8.18 -7.16 1.40
CA ALA A 226 -7.12 -6.17 1.22
C ALA A 226 -6.04 -6.61 0.22
N ILE A 227 -5.72 -7.92 0.13
CA ILE A 227 -4.79 -8.47 -0.88
C ILE A 227 -5.45 -8.73 -2.25
N THR A 228 -6.76 -8.62 -2.37
CA THR A 228 -7.52 -8.90 -3.59
C THR A 228 -8.27 -7.66 -4.09
N LEU A 229 -9.53 -7.50 -3.71
CA LEU A 229 -10.37 -6.39 -4.16
C LEU A 229 -9.84 -5.02 -3.70
N GLY A 230 -9.30 -4.92 -2.48
CA GLY A 230 -8.67 -3.69 -1.98
C GLY A 230 -7.48 -3.28 -2.86
N ALA A 231 -6.62 -4.24 -3.22
CA ALA A 231 -5.50 -4.01 -4.12
C ALA A 231 -5.97 -3.57 -5.52
N ALA A 232 -7.00 -4.22 -6.07
CA ALA A 232 -7.58 -3.85 -7.35
C ALA A 232 -8.20 -2.44 -7.29
N TYR A 233 -8.88 -2.08 -6.19
CA TYR A 233 -9.50 -0.78 -5.98
C TYR A 233 -8.48 0.36 -5.98
N THR A 234 -7.36 0.21 -5.28
CA THR A 234 -6.29 1.23 -5.25
C THR A 234 -5.63 1.46 -6.62
N LEU A 235 -5.79 0.51 -7.53
CA LEU A 235 -5.29 0.57 -8.91
C LEU A 235 -6.36 0.98 -9.94
N LYS A 236 -7.60 1.24 -9.52
CA LYS A 236 -8.77 1.44 -10.42
C LYS A 236 -8.96 0.28 -11.40
N LEU A 237 -8.83 -0.95 -10.91
CA LEU A 237 -9.03 -2.20 -11.67
C LEU A 237 -10.10 -3.10 -11.03
N ASP A 238 -10.79 -2.64 -10.00
CA ASP A 238 -11.83 -3.36 -9.27
C ASP A 238 -13.05 -3.73 -10.12
N HIS A 239 -13.27 -3.05 -11.22
CA HIS A 239 -14.26 -3.41 -12.23
C HIS A 239 -13.84 -4.58 -13.13
N GLU A 240 -12.56 -4.93 -13.18
CA GLU A 240 -12.01 -6.02 -14.01
C GLU A 240 -11.58 -7.23 -13.19
N ILE A 241 -11.01 -7.02 -11.98
CA ILE A 241 -10.36 -8.04 -11.15
C ILE A 241 -10.60 -7.80 -9.65
N GLY A 242 -10.15 -8.73 -8.82
CA GLY A 242 -10.10 -8.60 -7.35
C GLY A 242 -11.26 -9.24 -6.62
N SER A 243 -12.32 -9.66 -7.31
CA SER A 243 -13.44 -10.44 -6.75
C SER A 243 -14.01 -11.39 -7.79
N ILE A 244 -14.76 -12.39 -7.32
CA ILE A 244 -15.44 -13.35 -8.19
C ILE A 244 -16.86 -12.82 -8.44
N GLU A 245 -17.02 -12.13 -9.56
CA GLU A 245 -18.28 -11.51 -9.98
C GLU A 245 -18.48 -11.67 -11.49
N CYS A 246 -19.74 -11.76 -11.94
CA CYS A 246 -20.06 -11.77 -13.38
C CYS A 246 -19.48 -10.54 -14.08
N GLY A 247 -18.85 -10.74 -15.23
CA GLY A 247 -18.22 -9.68 -16.02
C GLY A 247 -16.75 -9.40 -15.67
N LYS A 248 -16.25 -9.87 -14.52
CA LYS A 248 -14.84 -9.78 -14.19
C LYS A 248 -14.03 -10.92 -14.81
N ARG A 249 -12.73 -10.73 -14.88
CA ARG A 249 -11.80 -11.70 -15.44
C ARG A 249 -11.64 -12.90 -14.51
N ALA A 250 -11.56 -14.08 -15.07
CA ALA A 250 -11.25 -15.31 -14.34
C ALA A 250 -9.74 -15.35 -13.96
N ASP A 251 -9.34 -14.46 -13.06
CA ASP A 251 -8.02 -14.40 -12.42
C ASP A 251 -8.18 -14.85 -10.97
N LEU A 252 -7.87 -16.13 -10.69
CA LEU A 252 -8.19 -16.78 -9.43
C LEU A 252 -6.92 -17.39 -8.82
N CYS A 253 -6.90 -17.49 -7.49
CA CYS A 253 -5.99 -18.33 -6.73
C CYS A 253 -6.79 -19.48 -6.14
N VAL A 254 -6.35 -20.71 -6.37
CA VAL A 254 -6.97 -21.93 -5.82
C VAL A 254 -6.13 -22.38 -4.63
N LEU A 255 -6.74 -22.49 -3.47
CA LEU A 255 -6.12 -22.90 -2.22
C LEU A 255 -6.53 -24.32 -1.87
N GLU A 256 -5.69 -25.05 -1.14
CA GLU A 256 -6.01 -26.43 -0.71
C GLU A 256 -6.96 -26.46 0.49
N ASP A 257 -6.94 -25.41 1.33
CA ASP A 257 -7.80 -25.26 2.49
C ASP A 257 -8.58 -23.94 2.41
N ASP A 258 -9.72 -23.85 3.09
CA ASP A 258 -10.46 -22.61 3.27
C ASP A 258 -9.70 -21.66 4.22
N PRO A 259 -9.16 -20.56 3.75
CA PRO A 259 -8.39 -19.63 4.57
C PRO A 259 -9.21 -18.95 5.66
N THR A 260 -10.55 -19.01 5.59
CA THR A 260 -11.45 -18.45 6.61
C THR A 260 -11.79 -19.44 7.70
N ALA A 261 -11.56 -20.74 7.47
CA ALA A 261 -11.83 -21.81 8.40
C ALA A 261 -10.60 -22.26 9.21
N VAL A 262 -9.39 -21.96 8.74
CA VAL A 262 -8.16 -22.29 9.49
C VAL A 262 -7.95 -21.34 10.67
N ALA A 263 -7.20 -21.79 11.67
CA ALA A 263 -6.78 -20.90 12.76
C ALA A 263 -5.98 -19.70 12.19
N PRO A 264 -6.18 -18.45 12.68
CA PRO A 264 -5.50 -17.27 12.16
C PRO A 264 -3.97 -17.40 12.09
N LEU A 265 -3.35 -18.12 13.01
CA LEU A 265 -1.91 -18.39 13.00
C LEU A 265 -1.47 -19.31 11.85
N ALA A 266 -2.35 -20.17 11.36
CA ALA A 266 -2.08 -21.09 10.25
C ALA A 266 -2.34 -20.48 8.87
N LEU A 267 -2.87 -19.25 8.77
CA LEU A 267 -3.22 -18.62 7.49
C LEU A 267 -2.06 -18.59 6.49
N LYS A 268 -0.84 -18.35 6.97
CA LYS A 268 0.38 -18.30 6.14
C LYS A 268 0.80 -19.66 5.58
N ASP A 269 0.31 -20.74 6.17
CA ASP A 269 0.69 -22.12 5.84
C ASP A 269 -0.31 -22.78 4.88
N VAL A 270 -1.43 -22.11 4.56
CA VAL A 270 -2.40 -22.54 3.56
C VAL A 270 -1.71 -22.62 2.20
N ARG A 271 -1.73 -23.81 1.60
CA ARG A 271 -1.02 -24.07 0.35
C ARG A 271 -1.83 -23.58 -0.86
N VAL A 272 -1.11 -23.03 -1.81
CA VAL A 272 -1.67 -22.65 -3.11
C VAL A 272 -1.59 -23.88 -4.02
N TRP A 273 -2.74 -24.45 -4.37
CA TRP A 273 -2.83 -25.53 -5.35
C TRP A 273 -2.44 -25.03 -6.76
N GLY A 274 -2.88 -23.83 -7.12
CA GLY A 274 -2.58 -23.25 -8.42
C GLY A 274 -3.22 -21.89 -8.62
N THR A 275 -3.05 -21.35 -9.80
CA THR A 275 -3.66 -20.08 -10.20
C THR A 275 -4.38 -20.21 -11.53
N VAL A 276 -5.38 -19.35 -11.73
CA VAL A 276 -6.07 -19.19 -13.02
C VAL A 276 -5.82 -17.76 -13.51
N LEU A 277 -5.42 -17.60 -14.76
CA LEU A 277 -5.21 -16.30 -15.38
C LEU A 277 -5.99 -16.21 -16.69
N GLY A 278 -7.05 -15.41 -16.69
CA GLY A 278 -7.94 -15.27 -17.84
C GLY A 278 -8.57 -16.62 -18.25
N GLY A 279 -8.93 -17.46 -17.29
CA GLY A 279 -9.49 -18.80 -17.50
C GLY A 279 -8.46 -19.92 -17.74
N ARG A 280 -7.17 -19.59 -17.90
CA ARG A 280 -6.13 -20.60 -18.07
C ARG A 280 -5.57 -21.02 -16.70
N VAL A 281 -5.58 -22.31 -16.44
CA VAL A 281 -5.07 -22.93 -15.20
C VAL A 281 -3.56 -23.10 -15.25
N PHE A 282 -2.90 -22.83 -14.12
CA PHE A 282 -1.48 -23.06 -13.84
C PHE A 282 -1.37 -23.77 -12.49
N ASP A 283 -1.09 -25.04 -12.53
CA ASP A 283 -0.89 -25.90 -11.38
C ASP A 283 0.49 -25.60 -10.74
N ALA A 284 0.54 -25.42 -9.43
CA ALA A 284 1.77 -25.17 -8.70
C ALA A 284 2.74 -26.36 -8.74
N GLY A 285 2.24 -27.60 -8.80
CA GLY A 285 3.04 -28.81 -8.94
C GLY A 285 3.68 -28.98 -10.33
N SER A 286 3.16 -28.29 -11.35
CA SER A 286 3.71 -28.33 -12.71
C SER A 286 4.88 -27.35 -12.94
N VAL A 287 5.08 -26.40 -12.00
CA VAL A 287 6.21 -25.46 -12.05
C VAL A 287 7.43 -26.16 -11.44
N ARG A 288 8.22 -26.86 -12.26
CA ARG A 288 9.55 -27.30 -11.81
C ARG A 288 10.36 -26.05 -11.45
N ALA A 289 10.90 -26.02 -10.22
CA ALA A 289 11.91 -25.04 -9.86
C ALA A 289 13.06 -25.08 -10.87
N PRO A 290 13.60 -23.94 -11.30
CA PRO A 290 14.73 -23.88 -12.21
C PRO A 290 15.99 -24.53 -11.61
#